data_40c710bc5c68b98023063afa943baabc
#
_entry.id   40c710bc5c68b98023063afa943baabc
#
_cell.length_a   1.000
_cell.length_b   1.000
_cell.length_c   1.000
_cell.angle_alpha   90.00
_cell.angle_beta   90.00
_cell.angle_gamma   90.00
#
_symmetry.space_group_name_H-M   'P 1'
#
loop_
_entity.id
_entity.type
_entity.pdbx_description
1 polymer ?
#
loop_
_entity_poly.entity_id
_entity_poly.type
_entity_poly.pdbx_seq_one_letter_code
_entity_poly.pdbx_strand_id
1 'polypeptide(L)'
;GNMADDEQNDCTWNVILYQSMSGDSEIGNSTFEMEGGSLTAKNGGMFYTTNTESTFLLSGVDITYADDSEFFLRCTGNENRRGWGSVGSNGADCLFTAKEQEMQGDVIWDSVSDLDFYMTDGSTLTGAVVDDESCAGEGGDGVCNFYISDDSTWVVTGDSTLTDLQCAGTITDENGNTVSVVGTDGTVYVDGDSEWTVTVESYEDTADLSGAAASTTWNDYAVDQQA
;
A
#
# COMPACT_ATOMS: atom_id res chain seq x y z
N GLY A 1 -0.21 -2.34 19.60
CA GLY A 1 -0.43 -3.55 20.40
C GLY A 1 -0.01 -4.76 19.59
N ASN A 2 0.64 -5.71 20.22
CA ASN A 2 0.99 -6.96 19.58
C ASN A 2 -0.31 -7.76 19.34
N MET A 3 -0.67 -7.96 18.10
CA MET A 3 -1.91 -8.63 17.69
C MET A 3 -1.59 -9.94 16.97
N ALA A 4 -0.50 -10.62 17.36
CA ALA A 4 -0.23 -11.96 16.89
C ALA A 4 -1.37 -12.89 17.37
N ASP A 5 -2.18 -13.35 16.44
CA ASP A 5 -3.27 -14.27 16.68
C ASP A 5 -3.40 -15.20 15.47
N ASP A 6 -2.56 -16.20 15.45
CA ASP A 6 -2.46 -17.18 14.38
C ASP A 6 -3.76 -17.98 14.15
N GLU A 7 -4.66 -17.98 15.14
CA GLU A 7 -5.94 -18.66 15.02
C GLU A 7 -7.04 -17.81 14.35
N GLN A 8 -6.90 -16.49 14.40
CA GLN A 8 -7.93 -15.56 13.90
C GLN A 8 -7.45 -14.66 12.76
N ASN A 9 -6.15 -14.50 12.58
CA ASN A 9 -5.55 -13.78 11.45
C ASN A 9 -4.33 -14.53 10.97
N ASP A 10 -4.24 -14.77 9.70
CA ASP A 10 -3.05 -15.32 9.10
C ASP A 10 -1.97 -14.25 8.87
N CYS A 11 -2.19 -13.04 9.34
CA CYS A 11 -1.21 -11.96 9.30
C CYS A 11 -1.16 -11.18 10.60
N THR A 12 0.00 -10.64 10.92
CA THR A 12 0.24 -9.74 12.05
C THR A 12 0.60 -8.36 11.52
N TRP A 13 0.13 -7.33 12.16
CA TRP A 13 0.38 -5.93 11.76
C TRP A 13 0.73 -5.04 12.95
N ASN A 14 1.35 -3.88 12.68
CA ASN A 14 1.66 -2.88 13.69
C ASN A 14 0.66 -1.72 13.70
N VAL A 15 0.21 -1.29 12.53
CA VAL A 15 -0.81 -0.24 12.36
C VAL A 15 -1.93 -0.77 11.49
N ILE A 16 -3.18 -0.61 11.91
CA ILE A 16 -4.36 -0.96 11.11
C ILE A 16 -5.32 0.21 11.02
N LEU A 17 -5.81 0.49 9.82
CA LEU A 17 -6.99 1.30 9.57
C LEU A 17 -8.12 0.38 9.12
N TYR A 18 -9.23 0.41 9.84
CA TYR A 18 -10.41 -0.39 9.51
C TYR A 18 -11.67 0.21 10.12
N GLN A 19 -12.78 -0.13 9.53
CA GLN A 19 -14.09 0.16 10.11
C GLN A 19 -14.74 -1.12 10.61
N SER A 20 -15.28 -1.07 11.84
CA SER A 20 -16.00 -2.18 12.43
C SER A 20 -17.29 -2.49 11.65
N MET A 21 -17.60 -3.77 11.50
CA MET A 21 -18.85 -4.27 10.91
C MET A 21 -20.09 -4.08 11.81
N SER A 22 -19.92 -3.51 13.01
CA SER A 22 -20.99 -3.36 14.02
C SER A 22 -22.09 -2.35 13.64
N GLY A 23 -21.85 -1.52 12.62
CA GLY A 23 -22.76 -0.44 12.24
C GLY A 23 -22.79 0.73 13.23
N ASP A 24 -21.82 0.79 14.14
CA ASP A 24 -21.74 1.79 15.20
C ASP A 24 -21.19 3.12 14.73
N SER A 25 -20.63 3.17 13.53
CA SER A 25 -20.08 4.37 12.91
C SER A 25 -20.54 4.51 11.46
N GLU A 26 -20.66 5.73 10.99
CA GLU A 26 -20.84 6.00 9.57
C GLU A 26 -19.56 5.64 8.81
N ILE A 27 -19.70 5.22 7.55
CA ILE A 27 -18.56 5.02 6.66
C ILE A 27 -17.83 6.36 6.52
N GLY A 28 -16.54 6.35 6.80
CA GLY A 28 -15.70 7.53 6.74
C GLY A 28 -14.26 7.19 6.45
N ASN A 29 -13.46 8.21 6.18
CA ASN A 29 -12.05 8.07 5.93
C ASN A 29 -11.29 7.99 7.27
N SER A 30 -10.51 6.91 7.45
CA SER A 30 -9.58 6.75 8.56
C SER A 30 -8.21 7.22 8.12
N THR A 31 -7.61 8.16 8.85
CA THR A 31 -6.30 8.74 8.46
C THR A 31 -5.20 8.37 9.45
N PHE A 32 -4.07 7.96 8.91
CA PHE A 32 -2.80 7.87 9.62
C PHE A 32 -1.78 8.79 8.95
N GLU A 33 -1.36 9.82 9.63
CA GLU A 33 -0.38 10.78 9.15
C GLU A 33 0.78 10.87 10.14
N MET A 34 2.00 10.76 9.60
CA MET A 34 3.22 10.89 10.40
C MET A 34 4.31 11.61 9.60
N GLU A 35 4.80 12.72 10.15
CA GLU A 35 5.91 13.48 9.61
C GLU A 35 7.10 13.42 10.57
N GLY A 36 8.19 12.83 10.10
CA GLY A 36 9.37 12.56 10.92
C GLY A 36 9.12 11.60 12.08
N GLY A 37 10.09 11.49 12.96
CA GLY A 37 10.03 10.57 14.10
C GLY A 37 10.32 9.12 13.72
N SER A 38 9.95 8.16 14.58
CA SER A 38 10.26 6.75 14.35
C SER A 38 9.11 5.82 14.68
N LEU A 39 8.96 4.77 13.88
CA LEU A 39 8.10 3.61 14.12
C LEU A 39 8.97 2.37 14.30
N THR A 40 8.69 1.56 15.31
CA THR A 40 9.38 0.29 15.52
C THR A 40 8.37 -0.84 15.55
N ALA A 41 8.43 -1.72 14.56
CA ALA A 41 7.68 -2.96 14.53
C ALA A 41 8.31 -3.99 15.49
N LYS A 42 7.49 -4.83 16.09
CA LYS A 42 7.94 -5.93 16.93
C LYS A 42 7.87 -7.27 16.22
N ASN A 43 6.90 -7.45 15.36
CA ASN A 43 6.64 -8.63 14.56
C ASN A 43 5.65 -8.29 13.45
N GLY A 44 5.62 -9.11 12.40
CA GLY A 44 4.69 -9.00 11.28
C GLY A 44 4.85 -7.75 10.41
N GLY A 45 3.85 -7.48 9.59
CA GLY A 45 3.82 -6.35 8.67
C GLY A 45 3.62 -4.99 9.33
N MET A 46 3.83 -3.92 8.55
CA MET A 46 3.71 -2.56 9.10
C MET A 46 2.28 -2.06 9.08
N PHE A 47 1.66 -1.94 7.92
CA PHE A 47 0.38 -1.28 7.73
C PHE A 47 -0.64 -2.24 7.13
N TYR A 48 -1.85 -2.22 7.67
CA TYR A 48 -2.97 -2.96 7.12
C TYR A 48 -4.19 -2.05 7.03
N THR A 49 -4.90 -2.10 5.90
CA THR A 49 -6.18 -1.44 5.73
C THR A 49 -7.19 -2.41 5.14
N THR A 50 -8.43 -2.39 5.67
CA THR A 50 -9.52 -3.28 5.29
C THR A 50 -10.86 -2.68 5.71
N ASN A 51 -11.90 -2.89 4.91
CA ASN A 51 -13.29 -2.46 5.20
C ASN A 51 -13.41 -0.97 5.54
N THR A 52 -12.68 -0.09 4.88
CA THR A 52 -12.71 1.35 5.13
C THR A 52 -12.17 2.15 3.96
N GLU A 53 -12.60 3.40 3.81
CA GLU A 53 -11.78 4.40 3.15
C GLU A 53 -10.63 4.77 4.08
N SER A 54 -9.41 4.85 3.57
CA SER A 54 -8.22 5.12 4.38
C SER A 54 -7.23 6.03 3.68
N THR A 55 -6.56 6.86 4.46
CA THR A 55 -5.45 7.69 3.99
C THR A 55 -4.23 7.47 4.87
N PHE A 56 -3.13 7.09 4.26
CA PHE A 56 -1.81 7.08 4.90
C PHE A 56 -0.95 8.18 4.31
N LEU A 57 -0.28 8.93 5.17
CA LEU A 57 0.77 9.87 4.78
C LEU A 57 1.98 9.64 5.66
N LEU A 58 3.09 9.27 5.05
CA LEU A 58 4.38 9.16 5.70
C LEU A 58 5.35 10.16 5.07
N SER A 59 6.04 10.93 5.89
CA SER A 59 7.07 11.87 5.43
C SER A 59 8.31 11.78 6.31
N GLY A 60 9.41 11.22 5.80
CA GLY A 60 10.68 11.13 6.49
C GLY A 60 10.61 10.40 7.84
N VAL A 61 9.86 9.32 7.92
CA VAL A 61 9.69 8.52 9.14
C VAL A 61 10.74 7.42 9.19
N ASP A 62 11.50 7.34 10.29
CA ASP A 62 12.42 6.23 10.56
C ASP A 62 11.63 4.97 10.90
N ILE A 63 11.62 3.96 10.02
CA ILE A 63 10.94 2.69 10.28
C ILE A 63 11.97 1.61 10.60
N THR A 64 11.81 0.98 11.77
CA THR A 64 12.53 -0.24 12.12
C THR A 64 11.57 -1.42 11.94
N TYR A 65 11.88 -2.26 10.97
CA TYR A 65 11.08 -3.44 10.65
C TYR A 65 11.41 -4.59 11.60
N ALA A 66 10.46 -5.49 11.79
CA ALA A 66 10.69 -6.74 12.50
C ALA A 66 11.49 -7.71 11.59
N ASP A 67 12.25 -8.62 12.23
CA ASP A 67 13.00 -9.65 11.50
C ASP A 67 12.09 -10.61 10.70
N ASP A 68 10.82 -10.73 11.11
CA ASP A 68 9.76 -11.51 10.50
C ASP A 68 8.72 -10.63 9.77
N SER A 69 9.15 -9.49 9.24
CA SER A 69 8.25 -8.57 8.53
C SER A 69 7.64 -9.27 7.30
N GLU A 70 6.33 -9.40 7.29
CA GLU A 70 5.57 -10.10 6.24
C GLU A 70 5.24 -9.16 5.07
N PHE A 71 5.00 -7.87 5.34
CA PHE A 71 4.64 -6.86 4.34
C PHE A 71 4.88 -5.44 4.85
N PHE A 72 5.03 -4.52 3.94
CA PHE A 72 4.98 -3.08 4.22
C PHE A 72 3.54 -2.58 4.36
N LEU A 73 2.73 -2.83 3.34
CA LEU A 73 1.30 -2.47 3.31
C LEU A 73 0.47 -3.65 2.83
N ARG A 74 -0.63 -3.92 3.54
CA ARG A 74 -1.69 -4.81 3.07
C ARG A 74 -2.98 -4.01 2.92
N CYS A 75 -3.52 -3.95 1.68
CA CYS A 75 -4.77 -3.30 1.31
C CYS A 75 -5.68 -4.37 0.70
N THR A 76 -6.43 -5.07 1.54
CA THR A 76 -7.21 -6.24 1.11
C THR A 76 -8.54 -6.35 1.82
N GLY A 77 -9.43 -7.16 1.26
CA GLY A 77 -10.60 -7.67 1.96
C GLY A 77 -10.26 -8.46 3.22
N ASN A 78 -11.29 -8.96 3.88
CA ASN A 78 -11.17 -9.69 5.13
C ASN A 78 -12.04 -10.94 5.12
N GLU A 79 -11.44 -12.09 5.41
CA GLU A 79 -12.08 -13.40 5.36
C GLU A 79 -12.67 -13.83 6.71
N ASN A 80 -13.57 -13.04 7.29
CA ASN A 80 -14.19 -13.40 8.58
C ASN A 80 -13.18 -13.78 9.69
N ARG A 81 -11.97 -13.36 9.56
CA ARG A 81 -10.93 -13.52 10.57
C ARG A 81 -11.28 -12.64 11.77
N ARG A 82 -11.04 -13.09 12.95
CA ARG A 82 -11.48 -12.44 14.19
C ARG A 82 -13.00 -12.34 14.35
N GLY A 83 -13.77 -13.18 13.66
CA GLY A 83 -15.21 -13.23 13.77
C GLY A 83 -15.96 -12.12 13.04
N TRP A 84 -15.30 -11.40 12.11
CA TRP A 84 -15.92 -10.41 11.27
C TRP A 84 -15.35 -10.44 9.83
N GLY A 85 -16.06 -9.83 8.90
CA GLY A 85 -15.74 -9.86 7.47
C GLY A 85 -16.32 -11.07 6.76
N SER A 86 -16.31 -11.02 5.45
CA SER A 86 -16.76 -12.09 4.55
C SER A 86 -15.89 -12.12 3.32
N VAL A 87 -15.52 -13.30 2.85
CA VAL A 87 -14.80 -13.50 1.59
C VAL A 87 -15.50 -12.77 0.45
N GLY A 88 -14.74 -12.04 -0.36
CA GLY A 88 -15.27 -11.25 -1.48
C GLY A 88 -15.96 -9.95 -1.09
N SER A 89 -15.76 -9.48 0.15
CA SER A 89 -16.28 -8.21 0.65
C SER A 89 -15.25 -7.55 1.57
N ASN A 90 -15.58 -6.36 2.06
CA ASN A 90 -14.76 -5.68 3.05
C ASN A 90 -13.39 -5.23 2.52
N GLY A 91 -13.31 -4.93 1.24
CA GLY A 91 -12.16 -4.27 0.64
C GLY A 91 -11.89 -2.91 1.28
N ALA A 92 -10.74 -2.37 1.03
CA ALA A 92 -10.36 -1.02 1.40
C ALA A 92 -10.32 -0.12 0.16
N ASP A 93 -10.58 1.17 0.36
CA ASP A 93 -10.27 2.23 -0.59
C ASP A 93 -9.16 3.06 0.03
N CYS A 94 -7.93 2.86 -0.43
CA CYS A 94 -6.71 3.34 0.22
C CYS A 94 -5.95 4.34 -0.63
N LEU A 95 -5.77 5.54 -0.09
CA LEU A 95 -4.79 6.51 -0.58
C LEU A 95 -3.53 6.43 0.28
N PHE A 96 -2.42 5.94 -0.27
CA PHE A 96 -1.12 5.92 0.40
C PHE A 96 -0.17 6.94 -0.23
N THR A 97 0.43 7.79 0.57
CA THR A 97 1.41 8.78 0.11
C THR A 97 2.70 8.69 0.93
N ALA A 98 3.81 8.47 0.24
CA ALA A 98 5.16 8.48 0.78
C ALA A 98 5.91 9.72 0.27
N LYS A 99 6.52 10.49 1.20
CA LYS A 99 7.36 11.66 0.91
C LYS A 99 8.70 11.51 1.63
N GLU A 100 9.80 11.62 0.90
CA GLU A 100 11.14 11.45 1.50
C GLU A 100 11.22 10.17 2.35
N GLN A 101 10.54 9.08 1.92
CA GLN A 101 10.29 7.91 2.74
C GLN A 101 11.01 6.68 2.22
N GLU A 102 11.78 6.03 3.11
CA GLU A 102 12.31 4.68 2.86
C GLU A 102 11.31 3.64 3.35
N MET A 103 10.95 2.70 2.47
CA MET A 103 9.96 1.64 2.71
C MET A 103 10.55 0.28 2.35
N GLN A 104 10.31 -0.72 3.20
CA GLN A 104 10.77 -2.09 2.99
C GLN A 104 9.65 -3.10 3.26
N GLY A 105 9.50 -4.07 2.38
CA GLY A 105 8.50 -5.13 2.40
C GLY A 105 7.48 -4.98 1.28
N ASP A 106 6.72 -6.04 1.05
CA ASP A 106 5.78 -6.10 -0.05
C ASP A 106 4.55 -5.21 0.17
N VAL A 107 4.00 -4.74 -0.92
CA VAL A 107 2.67 -4.12 -0.98
C VAL A 107 1.71 -5.19 -1.48
N ILE A 108 0.74 -5.56 -0.67
CA ILE A 108 -0.23 -6.63 -0.95
C ILE A 108 -1.59 -6.00 -1.18
N TRP A 109 -2.26 -6.37 -2.27
CA TRP A 109 -3.59 -5.89 -2.61
C TRP A 109 -4.47 -7.04 -3.13
N ASP A 110 -5.77 -6.80 -3.28
CA ASP A 110 -6.71 -7.74 -3.90
C ASP A 110 -7.76 -7.01 -4.76
N SER A 111 -8.47 -7.75 -5.61
CA SER A 111 -9.44 -7.20 -6.55
C SER A 111 -10.76 -6.70 -5.92
N VAL A 112 -10.92 -6.79 -4.61
CA VAL A 112 -12.05 -6.16 -3.89
C VAL A 112 -11.67 -4.84 -3.20
N SER A 113 -10.42 -4.40 -3.40
CA SER A 113 -9.86 -3.17 -2.79
C SER A 113 -9.32 -2.23 -3.87
N ASP A 114 -9.36 -0.92 -3.59
CA ASP A 114 -8.72 0.10 -4.39
C ASP A 114 -7.48 0.63 -3.66
N LEU A 115 -6.36 0.73 -4.37
CA LEU A 115 -5.12 1.29 -3.83
C LEU A 115 -4.52 2.30 -4.81
N ASP A 116 -4.43 3.55 -4.39
CA ASP A 116 -3.61 4.58 -5.01
C ASP A 116 -2.34 4.81 -4.18
N PHE A 117 -1.18 4.46 -4.73
CA PHE A 117 0.11 4.51 -4.02
C PHE A 117 1.04 5.54 -4.66
N TYR A 118 1.30 6.63 -3.95
CA TYR A 118 2.14 7.74 -4.38
C TYR A 118 3.51 7.70 -3.71
N MET A 119 4.56 7.76 -4.52
CA MET A 119 5.95 7.91 -4.08
C MET A 119 6.49 9.24 -4.59
N THR A 120 6.79 10.16 -3.68
CA THR A 120 7.23 11.53 -4.00
C THR A 120 8.48 11.92 -3.22
N ASP A 121 9.11 13.00 -3.65
CA ASP A 121 10.19 13.67 -2.93
C ASP A 121 11.37 12.72 -2.58
N GLY A 122 11.76 11.87 -3.53
CA GLY A 122 12.91 10.96 -3.36
C GLY A 122 12.60 9.72 -2.52
N SER A 123 11.34 9.28 -2.47
CA SER A 123 10.95 8.06 -1.75
C SER A 123 11.51 6.80 -2.40
N THR A 124 11.76 5.77 -1.59
CA THR A 124 12.21 4.46 -2.05
C THR A 124 11.33 3.36 -1.46
N LEU A 125 10.86 2.46 -2.32
CA LEU A 125 10.23 1.20 -1.91
C LEU A 125 11.14 0.04 -2.31
N THR A 126 11.46 -0.85 -1.35
CA THR A 126 12.13 -2.13 -1.61
C THR A 126 11.15 -3.25 -1.28
N GLY A 127 10.58 -3.88 -2.30
CA GLY A 127 9.53 -4.89 -2.15
C GLY A 127 8.86 -5.23 -3.48
N ALA A 128 8.03 -6.27 -3.49
CA ALA A 128 7.14 -6.62 -4.59
C ALA A 128 5.75 -5.99 -4.40
N VAL A 129 4.98 -5.92 -5.50
CA VAL A 129 3.54 -5.63 -5.45
C VAL A 129 2.79 -6.92 -5.77
N VAL A 130 2.09 -7.45 -4.77
CA VAL A 130 1.50 -8.78 -4.81
C VAL A 130 -0.01 -8.70 -4.86
N ASP A 131 -0.59 -9.30 -5.90
CA ASP A 131 -2.02 -9.55 -6.02
C ASP A 131 -2.36 -10.83 -5.23
N ASP A 132 -3.02 -10.66 -4.07
CA ASP A 132 -3.38 -11.75 -3.15
C ASP A 132 -4.90 -11.89 -3.04
N GLU A 133 -5.48 -12.69 -3.91
CA GLU A 133 -6.92 -12.93 -3.98
C GLU A 133 -7.48 -13.84 -2.86
N SER A 134 -6.68 -14.18 -1.84
CA SER A 134 -7.10 -15.09 -0.77
C SER A 134 -8.35 -14.63 0.00
N CYS A 135 -8.58 -13.32 0.08
CA CYS A 135 -9.75 -12.73 0.72
C CYS A 135 -10.79 -12.17 -0.26
N ALA A 136 -10.52 -12.21 -1.56
CA ALA A 136 -11.35 -11.58 -2.59
C ALA A 136 -12.55 -12.43 -3.06
N GLY A 137 -12.58 -13.72 -2.73
CA GLY A 137 -13.69 -14.60 -3.11
C GLY A 137 -13.77 -14.86 -4.62
N GLU A 138 -14.82 -14.35 -5.25
CA GLU A 138 -14.95 -14.40 -6.72
C GLU A 138 -14.28 -13.20 -7.41
N GLY A 139 -13.60 -12.36 -6.63
CA GLY A 139 -12.97 -11.13 -7.10
C GLY A 139 -13.93 -9.96 -7.23
N GLY A 140 -13.42 -8.86 -7.72
CA GLY A 140 -14.13 -7.61 -7.95
C GLY A 140 -13.50 -6.82 -9.09
N ASP A 141 -13.73 -5.54 -9.10
CA ASP A 141 -13.21 -4.55 -10.05
C ASP A 141 -12.27 -3.53 -9.37
N GLY A 142 -11.71 -3.91 -8.22
CA GLY A 142 -10.71 -3.12 -7.52
C GLY A 142 -9.40 -2.97 -8.29
N VAL A 143 -8.65 -1.94 -7.96
CA VAL A 143 -7.46 -1.52 -8.71
C VAL A 143 -6.28 -1.24 -7.77
N CYS A 144 -5.07 -1.44 -8.30
CA CYS A 144 -3.83 -1.04 -7.66
C CYS A 144 -3.05 -0.13 -8.61
N ASN A 145 -2.92 1.14 -8.25
CA ASN A 145 -2.28 2.15 -9.07
C ASN A 145 -1.04 2.70 -8.36
N PHE A 146 0.08 2.76 -9.07
CA PHE A 146 1.33 3.33 -8.54
C PHE A 146 1.72 4.58 -9.32
N TYR A 147 2.12 5.61 -8.57
CA TYR A 147 2.55 6.91 -9.08
C TYR A 147 3.92 7.25 -8.50
N ILE A 148 4.96 7.21 -9.34
CA ILE A 148 6.36 7.33 -8.91
C ILE A 148 6.98 8.59 -9.51
N SER A 149 7.34 9.56 -8.66
CA SER A 149 8.00 10.80 -9.09
C SER A 149 9.37 10.54 -9.71
N ASP A 150 9.88 11.52 -10.42
CA ASP A 150 11.14 11.43 -11.17
C ASP A 150 12.40 11.25 -10.31
N ASP A 151 12.30 11.58 -9.03
CA ASP A 151 13.35 11.41 -8.02
C ASP A 151 13.18 10.18 -7.11
N SER A 152 12.08 9.44 -7.28
CA SER A 152 11.75 8.25 -6.47
C SER A 152 12.18 6.95 -7.15
N THR A 153 12.38 5.91 -6.34
CA THR A 153 12.87 4.61 -6.81
C THR A 153 12.06 3.45 -6.25
N TRP A 154 11.64 2.55 -7.11
CA TRP A 154 11.11 1.25 -6.70
C TRP A 154 12.14 0.16 -6.96
N VAL A 155 12.64 -0.48 -5.88
CA VAL A 155 13.54 -1.63 -5.92
C VAL A 155 12.69 -2.89 -5.80
N VAL A 156 12.50 -3.57 -6.91
CA VAL A 156 11.63 -4.75 -7.03
C VAL A 156 12.35 -5.98 -6.54
N THR A 157 11.72 -6.75 -5.65
CA THR A 157 12.29 -7.96 -5.03
C THR A 157 11.59 -9.25 -5.45
N GLY A 158 10.57 -9.15 -6.31
CA GLY A 158 9.79 -10.29 -6.82
C GLY A 158 8.90 -9.87 -7.97
N ASP A 159 8.38 -10.86 -8.73
CA ASP A 159 7.36 -10.59 -9.74
C ASP A 159 6.20 -9.81 -9.14
N SER A 160 5.78 -8.76 -9.82
CA SER A 160 4.81 -7.80 -9.32
C SER A 160 3.65 -7.62 -10.29
N THR A 161 2.45 -7.41 -9.75
CA THR A 161 1.23 -7.20 -10.54
C THR A 161 0.46 -6.01 -9.98
N LEU A 162 0.13 -5.06 -10.84
CA LEU A 162 -0.71 -3.91 -10.51
C LEU A 162 -1.53 -3.48 -11.73
N THR A 163 -2.50 -2.59 -11.53
CA THR A 163 -3.42 -2.17 -12.59
C THR A 163 -2.78 -1.06 -13.44
N ASP A 164 -2.42 0.06 -12.84
CA ASP A 164 -1.82 1.19 -13.55
C ASP A 164 -0.46 1.58 -12.93
N LEU A 165 0.53 1.79 -13.79
CA LEU A 165 1.85 2.25 -13.37
C LEU A 165 2.21 3.54 -14.11
N GLN A 166 2.26 4.63 -13.37
CA GLN A 166 2.75 5.92 -13.82
C GLN A 166 4.12 6.19 -13.18
N CYS A 167 5.19 6.03 -13.94
CA CYS A 167 6.54 6.09 -13.40
C CYS A 167 7.44 7.04 -14.18
N ALA A 168 7.68 8.22 -13.62
CA ALA A 168 8.72 9.13 -14.07
C ALA A 168 10.10 8.81 -13.46
N GLY A 169 10.12 8.00 -12.40
CA GLY A 169 11.30 7.64 -11.62
C GLY A 169 12.03 6.40 -12.12
N THR A 170 12.57 5.62 -11.19
CA THR A 170 13.43 4.47 -11.51
C THR A 170 12.81 3.18 -10.97
N ILE A 171 12.84 2.10 -11.78
CA ILE A 171 12.45 0.75 -11.37
C ILE A 171 13.63 -0.18 -11.62
N THR A 172 14.21 -0.72 -10.53
CA THR A 172 15.37 -1.63 -10.58
C THR A 172 15.15 -2.83 -9.65
N ASP A 173 15.98 -3.85 -9.81
CA ASP A 173 16.14 -4.86 -8.77
C ASP A 173 17.21 -4.47 -7.74
N GLU A 174 17.43 -5.31 -6.74
CA GLU A 174 18.45 -5.10 -5.69
C GLU A 174 19.91 -5.08 -6.23
N ASN A 175 20.13 -5.57 -7.44
CA ASN A 175 21.45 -5.54 -8.12
C ASN A 175 21.61 -4.29 -8.99
N GLY A 176 20.58 -3.46 -9.11
CA GLY A 176 20.55 -2.28 -9.96
C GLY A 176 20.24 -2.58 -11.44
N ASN A 177 19.80 -3.80 -11.76
CA ASN A 177 19.31 -4.11 -13.10
C ASN A 177 17.95 -3.49 -13.35
N THR A 178 17.69 -3.04 -14.57
CA THR A 178 16.37 -2.54 -14.96
C THR A 178 15.35 -3.67 -14.93
N VAL A 179 14.19 -3.43 -14.33
CA VAL A 179 13.10 -4.40 -14.30
C VAL A 179 12.23 -4.22 -15.54
N SER A 180 11.83 -5.35 -16.15
CA SER A 180 10.90 -5.32 -17.27
C SER A 180 9.51 -4.90 -16.82
N VAL A 181 8.83 -4.03 -17.60
CA VAL A 181 7.42 -3.69 -17.42
C VAL A 181 6.65 -4.21 -18.63
N VAL A 182 5.68 -5.08 -18.37
CA VAL A 182 4.96 -5.83 -19.40
C VAL A 182 3.45 -5.69 -19.19
N GLY A 183 2.74 -5.39 -20.25
CA GLY A 183 1.28 -5.36 -20.25
C GLY A 183 0.67 -6.74 -20.14
N THR A 184 -0.51 -6.85 -19.52
CA THR A 184 -1.31 -8.09 -19.49
C THR A 184 -1.66 -8.62 -20.88
N ASP A 185 -1.60 -7.78 -21.91
CA ASP A 185 -1.76 -8.13 -23.33
C ASP A 185 -0.45 -8.60 -24.00
N GLY A 186 0.67 -8.60 -23.26
CA GLY A 186 1.99 -8.96 -23.73
C GLY A 186 2.79 -7.81 -24.36
N THR A 187 2.30 -6.59 -24.28
CA THR A 187 3.06 -5.40 -24.70
C THR A 187 4.26 -5.20 -23.77
N VAL A 188 5.46 -5.06 -24.31
CA VAL A 188 6.66 -4.73 -23.54
C VAL A 188 6.83 -3.21 -23.53
N TYR A 189 6.61 -2.57 -22.38
CA TYR A 189 6.78 -1.13 -22.19
C TYR A 189 8.23 -0.78 -21.84
N VAL A 190 8.84 -1.58 -20.95
CA VAL A 190 10.25 -1.48 -20.58
C VAL A 190 10.88 -2.86 -20.74
N ASP A 191 11.96 -2.95 -21.51
CA ASP A 191 12.74 -4.17 -21.70
C ASP A 191 13.98 -4.11 -20.79
N GLY A 192 13.94 -4.86 -19.69
CA GLY A 192 14.96 -4.87 -18.63
C GLY A 192 15.77 -6.16 -18.63
N ASP A 193 16.82 -6.18 -17.81
CA ASP A 193 17.73 -7.33 -17.62
C ASP A 193 17.63 -7.98 -16.23
N SER A 194 16.70 -7.52 -15.41
CA SER A 194 16.36 -8.16 -14.13
C SER A 194 15.69 -9.51 -14.33
N GLU A 195 15.79 -10.38 -13.34
CA GLU A 195 15.02 -11.64 -13.29
C GLU A 195 13.54 -11.41 -12.96
N TRP A 196 13.19 -10.24 -12.39
CA TRP A 196 11.81 -9.88 -12.00
C TRP A 196 11.09 -9.14 -13.12
N THR A 197 9.78 -9.27 -13.10
CA THR A 197 8.89 -8.59 -14.05
C THR A 197 7.76 -7.86 -13.32
N VAL A 198 7.46 -6.66 -13.76
CA VAL A 198 6.25 -5.92 -13.35
C VAL A 198 5.20 -6.08 -14.44
N THR A 199 4.06 -6.68 -14.11
CA THR A 199 2.91 -6.84 -15.01
C THR A 199 1.85 -5.79 -14.70
N VAL A 200 1.36 -5.10 -15.75
CA VAL A 200 0.41 -4.00 -15.63
C VAL A 200 -0.70 -4.08 -16.68
N GLU A 201 -1.83 -3.45 -16.43
CA GLU A 201 -2.84 -3.21 -17.48
C GLU A 201 -2.48 -1.97 -18.32
N SER A 202 -1.95 -0.93 -17.66
CA SER A 202 -1.47 0.28 -18.33
C SER A 202 -0.17 0.81 -17.74
N TYR A 203 0.61 1.52 -18.58
CA TYR A 203 1.88 2.12 -18.21
C TYR A 203 2.07 3.47 -18.87
N GLU A 204 2.55 4.44 -18.08
CA GLU A 204 3.02 5.75 -18.55
C GLU A 204 4.41 6.05 -17.98
N ASP A 205 5.30 6.68 -18.80
CA ASP A 205 6.64 7.11 -18.38
C ASP A 205 6.65 8.49 -17.69
N THR A 206 5.48 8.95 -17.28
CA THR A 206 5.24 10.16 -16.49
C THR A 206 4.32 9.83 -15.33
N ALA A 207 4.28 10.67 -14.31
CA ALA A 207 3.37 10.46 -13.19
C ALA A 207 2.56 11.73 -12.86
N ASP A 208 1.24 11.61 -12.76
CA ASP A 208 0.38 12.65 -12.20
C ASP A 208 0.32 12.51 -10.68
N LEU A 209 1.02 13.39 -9.99
CA LEU A 209 1.11 13.38 -8.53
C LEU A 209 0.04 14.26 -7.85
N SER A 210 -0.90 14.80 -8.60
CA SER A 210 -1.91 15.74 -8.05
C SER A 210 -2.89 15.07 -7.08
N GLY A 211 -3.01 13.74 -7.10
CA GLY A 211 -3.83 12.94 -6.18
C GLY A 211 -3.16 12.62 -4.85
N ALA A 212 -1.84 12.86 -4.71
CA ALA A 212 -1.13 12.57 -3.48
C ALA A 212 -1.71 13.34 -2.28
N ALA A 213 -1.77 12.68 -1.11
CA ALA A 213 -2.25 13.31 0.12
C ALA A 213 -1.38 14.51 0.51
N ALA A 214 -2.03 15.59 0.91
CA ALA A 214 -1.37 16.75 1.48
C ALA A 214 -1.28 16.62 3.01
N SER A 215 -0.16 17.08 3.58
CA SER A 215 -0.03 17.19 5.04
C SER A 215 -1.13 18.07 5.63
N THR A 216 -1.63 17.64 6.78
CA THR A 216 -2.65 18.36 7.52
C THR A 216 -2.08 18.99 8.80
N THR A 217 -2.79 19.90 9.40
CA THR A 217 -2.42 20.49 10.68
C THR A 217 -3.52 20.25 11.71
N TRP A 218 -3.18 20.37 12.99
CA TRP A 218 -4.19 20.30 14.05
C TRP A 218 -5.36 21.28 13.88
N ASN A 219 -5.11 22.39 13.20
CA ASN A 219 -6.14 23.39 12.94
C ASN A 219 -7.20 22.89 11.93
N ASP A 220 -6.82 21.95 11.05
CA ASP A 220 -7.75 21.37 10.07
C ASP A 220 -8.76 20.46 10.75
N TYR A 221 -8.43 19.92 11.93
CA TYR A 221 -9.29 19.07 12.76
C TYR A 221 -9.84 19.80 14.01
N ALA A 222 -9.50 21.07 14.21
CA ALA A 222 -9.98 21.82 15.37
C ALA A 222 -11.51 21.99 15.31
N VAL A 223 -12.22 21.35 16.21
CA VAL A 223 -13.64 21.60 16.43
C VAL A 223 -13.75 22.83 17.31
N ASP A 224 -14.44 23.87 16.84
CA ASP A 224 -14.80 25.02 17.66
C ASP A 224 -15.57 24.50 18.90
N GLN A 225 -14.93 24.49 20.04
CA GLN A 225 -15.63 24.24 21.28
C GLN A 225 -16.56 25.43 21.51
N GLN A 226 -17.81 25.23 21.19
CA GLN A 226 -18.84 26.19 21.59
C GLN A 226 -18.87 26.24 23.11
N ALA A 227 -18.48 27.39 23.64
CA ALA A 227 -18.51 27.72 25.07
C ALA A 227 -19.95 27.76 25.63
#